data_aceec02189f76c8668397acba4a669b6
#
_entry.id   aceec02189f76c8668397acba4a669b6
#
_cell.length_a   1.000
_cell.length_b   1.000
_cell.length_c   1.000
_cell.angle_alpha   90.00
_cell.angle_beta   90.00
_cell.angle_gamma   90.00
#
_symmetry.space_group_name_H-M   'P 1'
#
loop_
_entity.id
_entity.type
_entity.pdbx_description
1 polymer ?
#
loop_
_entity_poly.entity_id
_entity_poly.type
_entity_poly.pdbx_seq_one_letter_code
_entity_poly.pdbx_strand_id
1 'polypeptide(L)'
;LLDYETFTPAQKAHITMYCDEKIRGSAHPINPRVILFSAAGKKSFEHFNETITKDVMTSTLPGNTILKNADAVRVWGSIYNSQNYSKWKELKKGDILLFYHNKEYIASGILEGTEHNQELADYLWGKKDEESKKTFELMVYMLPSLVFNNDVDYQKLNKLLGYEEEFMPTRILDFTTVNKNKTNELIEQHGSLENA
;
A
#
# COMPACT_ATOMS: atom_id res chain seq x y z
N LEU A 1 8.41 -16.51 -5.21
CA LEU A 1 8.18 -16.93 -3.82
C LEU A 1 8.81 -15.86 -2.93
N LEU A 2 8.01 -14.99 -2.34
CA LEU A 2 8.43 -14.32 -1.12
C LEU A 2 8.70 -15.45 -0.13
N ASP A 3 9.97 -15.75 0.08
CA ASP A 3 10.34 -16.85 0.94
C ASP A 3 10.00 -16.42 2.37
N TYR A 4 8.92 -16.97 2.94
CA TYR A 4 8.53 -16.72 4.35
C TYR A 4 9.74 -16.90 5.28
N GLU A 5 10.72 -17.70 4.88
CA GLU A 5 11.98 -17.88 5.60
C GLU A 5 12.85 -16.61 5.66
N THR A 6 12.67 -15.66 4.73
CA THR A 6 13.43 -14.39 4.73
C THR A 6 12.93 -13.36 5.74
N PHE A 7 11.72 -13.55 6.29
CA PHE A 7 11.19 -12.67 7.33
C PHE A 7 11.87 -12.93 8.68
N THR A 8 12.17 -11.86 9.39
CA THR A 8 12.68 -11.99 10.76
C THR A 8 11.64 -12.65 11.67
N PRO A 9 12.04 -13.30 12.76
CA PRO A 9 11.10 -13.90 13.73
C PRO A 9 10.04 -12.91 14.24
N ALA A 10 10.40 -11.63 14.40
CA ALA A 10 9.49 -10.57 14.80
C ALA A 10 8.43 -10.26 13.72
N GLN A 11 8.84 -10.22 12.46
CA GLN A 11 7.93 -10.03 11.33
C GLN A 11 6.97 -11.22 11.18
N LYS A 12 7.50 -12.45 11.28
CA LYS A 12 6.70 -13.68 11.27
C LYS A 12 5.67 -13.70 12.41
N ALA A 13 6.09 -13.38 13.62
CA ALA A 13 5.21 -13.33 14.79
C ALA A 13 4.11 -12.26 14.63
N HIS A 14 4.43 -11.12 14.04
CA HIS A 14 3.48 -10.02 13.84
C HIS A 14 2.43 -10.35 12.77
N ILE A 15 2.86 -10.96 11.67
CA ILE A 15 1.97 -11.47 10.61
C ILE A 15 1.03 -12.52 11.20
N THR A 16 1.56 -13.49 11.94
CA THR A 16 0.75 -14.55 12.59
C THR A 16 -0.26 -13.95 13.58
N MET A 17 0.17 -13.00 14.41
CA MET A 17 -0.70 -12.35 15.39
C MET A 17 -1.82 -11.54 14.72
N TYR A 18 -1.51 -10.81 13.65
CA TYR A 18 -2.49 -10.07 12.86
C TYR A 18 -3.52 -10.99 12.20
N CYS A 19 -3.07 -12.11 11.64
CA CYS A 19 -3.95 -13.12 11.07
C CYS A 19 -4.82 -13.79 12.12
N ASP A 20 -4.26 -14.15 13.27
CA ASP A 20 -4.99 -14.77 14.40
C ASP A 20 -6.06 -13.82 14.99
N GLU A 21 -5.77 -12.53 15.17
CA GLU A 21 -6.75 -11.54 15.61
C GLU A 21 -7.89 -11.36 14.59
N LYS A 22 -7.55 -11.36 13.30
CA LYS A 22 -8.54 -11.25 12.21
C LYS A 22 -9.40 -12.49 12.08
N ILE A 23 -8.84 -13.69 12.21
CA ILE A 23 -9.56 -14.96 12.15
C ILE A 23 -10.52 -15.10 13.36
N ARG A 24 -10.12 -14.64 14.53
CA ARG A 24 -10.94 -14.71 15.75
C ARG A 24 -12.02 -13.62 15.84
N GLY A 25 -11.86 -12.50 15.13
CA GLY A 25 -12.72 -11.31 15.24
C GLY A 25 -13.74 -11.11 14.12
N SER A 26 -13.69 -11.85 13.01
CA SER A 26 -14.63 -11.65 11.90
C SER A 26 -15.22 -12.97 11.40
N ALA A 27 -16.55 -13.03 11.38
CA ALA A 27 -17.31 -14.17 10.85
C ALA A 27 -17.26 -14.32 9.32
N HIS A 28 -16.45 -13.51 8.62
CA HIS A 28 -16.25 -13.59 7.17
C HIS A 28 -14.75 -13.54 6.84
N PRO A 29 -14.28 -14.46 5.99
CA PRO A 29 -12.91 -14.37 5.48
C PRO A 29 -12.79 -13.04 4.71
N ILE A 30 -11.97 -12.12 5.23
CA ILE A 30 -11.59 -10.93 4.49
C ILE A 30 -10.61 -11.42 3.44
N ASN A 31 -11.04 -11.51 2.18
CA ASN A 31 -10.13 -11.67 1.06
C ASN A 31 -9.45 -10.31 0.82
N PRO A 32 -8.20 -10.09 1.26
CA PRO A 32 -7.49 -8.86 1.00
C PRO A 32 -7.28 -8.71 -0.51
N ARG A 33 -7.36 -7.49 -1.00
CA ARG A 33 -6.99 -7.17 -2.38
C ARG A 33 -5.54 -6.75 -2.42
N VAL A 34 -4.90 -7.00 -3.55
CA VAL A 34 -3.57 -6.47 -3.83
C VAL A 34 -3.71 -5.19 -4.65
N ILE A 35 -3.09 -4.11 -4.17
CA ILE A 35 -3.12 -2.79 -4.78
C ILE A 35 -1.71 -2.40 -5.18
N LEU A 36 -1.49 -2.13 -6.45
CA LEU A 36 -0.19 -1.71 -6.98
C LEU A 36 -0.12 -0.18 -7.02
N PHE A 37 0.84 0.41 -6.35
CA PHE A 37 1.17 1.83 -6.41
C PHE A 37 2.47 2.06 -7.18
N SER A 38 2.51 3.11 -7.99
CA SER A 38 3.70 3.48 -8.75
C SER A 38 4.46 4.62 -8.07
N ALA A 39 5.65 4.33 -7.56
CA ALA A 39 6.64 5.31 -7.12
C ALA A 39 7.70 5.59 -8.21
N ALA A 40 7.40 5.35 -9.49
CA ALA A 40 8.36 5.38 -10.59
C ALA A 40 8.81 6.80 -11.00
N GLY A 41 7.99 7.82 -10.77
CA GLY A 41 8.35 9.20 -11.04
C GLY A 41 9.31 9.76 -9.99
N LYS A 42 10.23 10.67 -10.38
CA LYS A 42 11.17 11.30 -9.45
C LYS A 42 10.47 11.86 -8.21
N LYS A 43 9.43 12.67 -8.39
CA LYS A 43 8.68 13.27 -7.29
C LYS A 43 7.93 12.23 -6.45
N SER A 44 7.33 11.21 -7.07
CA SER A 44 6.68 10.11 -6.35
C SER A 44 7.69 9.31 -5.52
N PHE A 45 8.90 9.11 -6.03
CA PHE A 45 9.95 8.44 -5.27
C PHE A 45 10.50 9.28 -4.11
N GLU A 46 10.57 10.60 -4.27
CA GLU A 46 10.86 11.53 -3.16
C GLU A 46 9.81 11.38 -2.06
N HIS A 47 8.51 11.43 -2.39
CA HIS A 47 7.42 11.22 -1.43
C HIS A 47 7.49 9.84 -0.76
N PHE A 48 7.82 8.79 -1.52
CA PHE A 48 8.03 7.44 -0.98
C PHE A 48 9.10 7.44 0.12
N ASN A 49 10.24 8.07 -0.15
CA ASN A 49 11.34 8.19 0.81
C ASN A 49 11.00 9.05 2.03
N GLU A 50 10.06 9.97 1.91
CA GLU A 50 9.65 10.86 2.99
C GLU A 50 8.63 10.21 3.93
N THR A 51 7.70 9.41 3.38
CA THR A 51 6.51 8.99 4.14
C THR A 51 6.24 7.49 4.15
N ILE A 52 6.95 6.69 3.33
CA ILE A 52 6.87 5.23 3.36
C ILE A 52 8.11 4.61 4.02
N THR A 53 9.30 5.15 3.77
CA THR A 53 10.52 4.63 4.43
C THR A 53 10.75 5.22 5.82
N LYS A 54 10.03 6.30 6.17
CA LYS A 54 10.15 6.99 7.46
C LYS A 54 8.82 7.08 8.17
N ASP A 55 8.87 7.11 9.48
CA ASP A 55 7.71 7.34 10.33
C ASP A 55 7.23 8.79 10.21
N VAL A 56 5.94 8.95 10.02
CA VAL A 56 5.24 10.22 10.09
C VAL A 56 4.54 10.27 11.44
N MET A 57 5.02 11.14 12.34
CA MET A 57 4.48 11.25 13.69
C MET A 57 3.09 11.89 13.66
N THR A 58 2.09 11.20 14.18
CA THR A 58 0.69 11.67 14.16
C THR A 58 0.48 12.95 14.96
N SER A 59 1.29 13.18 15.99
CA SER A 59 1.26 14.40 16.80
C SER A 59 1.67 15.67 16.03
N THR A 60 2.35 15.53 14.89
CA THR A 60 2.79 16.66 14.06
C THR A 60 1.85 16.94 12.88
N LEU A 61 0.87 16.06 12.65
CA LEU A 61 -0.02 16.17 11.51
C LEU A 61 -1.12 17.22 11.75
N PRO A 62 -1.42 18.05 10.76
CA PRO A 62 -2.53 18.98 10.84
C PRO A 62 -3.87 18.23 10.84
N GLY A 63 -4.83 18.75 11.61
CA GLY A 63 -6.19 18.23 11.61
C GLY A 63 -6.38 16.93 12.40
N ASN A 64 -7.55 16.34 12.22
CA ASN A 64 -7.93 15.08 12.84
C ASN A 64 -7.72 13.92 11.87
N THR A 65 -6.57 13.30 11.88
CA THR A 65 -6.40 12.06 11.11
C THR A 65 -7.18 10.91 11.75
N ILE A 66 -7.64 9.97 10.91
CA ILE A 66 -8.39 8.79 11.37
C ILE A 66 -7.57 7.87 12.29
N LEU A 67 -6.24 8.04 12.35
CA LEU A 67 -5.32 7.21 13.12
C LEU A 67 -4.83 7.89 14.41
N LYS A 68 -5.71 8.60 15.11
CA LYS A 68 -5.39 9.33 16.37
C LYS A 68 -4.74 8.48 17.46
N ASN A 69 -4.92 7.17 17.42
CA ASN A 69 -4.43 6.25 18.44
C ASN A 69 -3.06 5.62 18.08
N ALA A 70 -2.48 5.97 16.96
CA ALA A 70 -1.15 5.53 16.57
C ALA A 70 -0.15 6.67 16.78
N ASP A 71 1.02 6.40 17.37
CA ASP A 71 2.07 7.40 17.56
C ASP A 71 2.69 7.84 16.23
N ALA A 72 2.77 6.90 15.28
CA ALA A 72 3.31 7.13 13.95
C ALA A 72 2.54 6.32 12.89
N VAL A 73 2.60 6.80 11.64
CA VAL A 73 2.02 6.16 10.47
C VAL A 73 2.98 6.20 9.30
N ARG A 74 2.75 5.33 8.31
CA ARG A 74 3.27 5.46 6.96
C ARG A 74 2.15 5.95 6.08
N VAL A 75 2.45 6.90 5.20
CA VAL A 75 1.42 7.61 4.43
C VAL A 75 1.77 7.60 2.95
N TRP A 76 0.79 7.29 2.12
CA TRP A 76 0.87 7.50 0.68
C TRP A 76 -0.36 8.24 0.18
N GLY A 77 -0.24 8.92 -0.94
CA GLY A 77 -1.34 9.69 -1.52
C GLY A 77 -1.45 9.53 -3.02
N SER A 78 -2.66 9.67 -3.53
CA SER A 78 -2.98 9.73 -4.95
C SER A 78 -3.71 11.02 -5.29
N ILE A 79 -3.55 11.47 -6.55
CA ILE A 79 -4.18 12.70 -7.02
C ILE A 79 -5.68 12.49 -7.16
N TYR A 80 -6.45 13.46 -6.68
CA TYR A 80 -7.88 13.47 -6.89
C TYR A 80 -8.24 13.68 -8.37
N ASN A 81 -8.95 12.72 -8.90
CA ASN A 81 -9.77 12.79 -10.10
C ASN A 81 -10.90 11.77 -9.96
N SER A 82 -11.93 11.84 -10.80
CA SER A 82 -13.12 10.98 -10.68
C SER A 82 -12.77 9.47 -10.76
N GLN A 83 -11.82 9.12 -11.61
CA GLN A 83 -11.40 7.73 -11.78
C GLN A 83 -10.64 7.21 -10.56
N ASN A 84 -9.66 7.98 -10.07
CA ASN A 84 -8.89 7.61 -8.88
C ASN A 84 -9.79 7.55 -7.64
N TYR A 85 -10.65 8.54 -7.47
CA TYR A 85 -11.59 8.59 -6.35
C TYR A 85 -12.53 7.38 -6.33
N SER A 86 -13.04 6.96 -7.47
CA SER A 86 -13.88 5.77 -7.56
C SER A 86 -13.16 4.50 -7.12
N LYS A 87 -11.90 4.30 -7.52
CA LYS A 87 -11.07 3.17 -7.09
C LYS A 87 -10.69 3.27 -5.62
N TRP A 88 -10.31 4.48 -5.17
CA TRP A 88 -9.87 4.75 -3.81
C TRP A 88 -10.96 4.48 -2.76
N LYS A 89 -12.22 4.82 -3.05
CA LYS A 89 -13.36 4.52 -2.15
C LYS A 89 -13.59 3.03 -1.90
N GLU A 90 -13.10 2.19 -2.78
CA GLU A 90 -13.24 0.74 -2.65
C GLU A 90 -12.17 0.13 -1.75
N LEU A 91 -11.10 0.87 -1.43
CA LEU A 91 -10.03 0.39 -0.58
C LEU A 91 -10.54 0.07 0.82
N LYS A 92 -10.07 -1.03 1.42
CA LYS A 92 -10.50 -1.50 2.73
C LYS A 92 -9.32 -1.83 3.61
N LYS A 93 -9.47 -1.60 4.90
CA LYS A 93 -8.52 -2.07 5.90
C LYS A 93 -8.20 -3.56 5.67
N GLY A 94 -6.91 -3.87 5.64
CA GLY A 94 -6.39 -5.19 5.34
C GLY A 94 -6.02 -5.43 3.88
N ASP A 95 -6.33 -4.51 2.95
CA ASP A 95 -5.79 -4.60 1.58
C ASP A 95 -4.26 -4.51 1.60
N ILE A 96 -3.59 -5.24 0.72
CA ILE A 96 -2.13 -5.28 0.60
C ILE A 96 -1.70 -4.25 -0.44
N LEU A 97 -0.83 -3.35 -0.05
CA LEU A 97 -0.28 -2.31 -0.91
C LEU A 97 1.13 -2.69 -1.35
N LEU A 98 1.41 -2.64 -2.66
CA LEU A 98 2.73 -2.89 -3.24
C LEU A 98 3.23 -1.63 -3.94
N PHE A 99 4.45 -1.23 -3.64
CA PHE A 99 5.09 -0.03 -4.18
C PHE A 99 6.15 -0.40 -5.21
N TYR A 100 5.95 0.03 -6.45
CA TYR A 100 6.83 -0.23 -7.57
C TYR A 100 7.74 0.95 -7.86
N HIS A 101 9.03 0.70 -8.02
CA HIS A 101 10.03 1.63 -8.49
C HIS A 101 11.11 0.90 -9.29
N ASN A 102 11.54 1.47 -10.42
CA ASN A 102 12.72 1.03 -11.18
C ASN A 102 12.83 -0.48 -11.41
N LYS A 103 11.75 -1.12 -11.88
CA LYS A 103 11.65 -2.57 -12.13
C LYS A 103 11.68 -3.46 -10.89
N GLU A 104 11.36 -2.91 -9.73
CA GLU A 104 11.29 -3.64 -8.47
C GLU A 104 10.02 -3.26 -7.70
N TYR A 105 9.49 -4.19 -6.94
CA TYR A 105 8.55 -3.88 -5.87
C TYR A 105 9.38 -3.66 -4.60
N ILE A 106 9.57 -2.39 -4.27
CA ILE A 106 10.51 -1.93 -3.24
C ILE A 106 9.94 -1.93 -1.83
N ALA A 107 8.64 -1.98 -1.69
CA ALA A 107 7.98 -2.10 -0.40
C ALA A 107 6.60 -2.73 -0.54
N SER A 108 6.13 -3.30 0.55
CA SER A 108 4.74 -3.72 0.74
C SER A 108 4.22 -3.18 2.07
N GLY A 109 2.91 -3.05 2.18
CA GLY A 109 2.27 -2.62 3.43
C GLY A 109 0.82 -3.08 3.51
N ILE A 110 0.26 -3.07 4.72
CA ILE A 110 -1.14 -3.40 4.94
C ILE A 110 -1.92 -2.12 5.21
N LEU A 111 -2.99 -1.92 4.46
CA LEU A 111 -3.85 -0.76 4.58
C LEU A 111 -4.56 -0.75 5.93
N GLU A 112 -4.34 0.29 6.70
CA GLU A 112 -5.04 0.53 7.96
C GLU A 112 -6.28 1.41 7.77
N GLY A 113 -6.21 2.38 6.85
CA GLY A 113 -7.33 3.26 6.56
C GLY A 113 -7.07 4.22 5.41
N THR A 114 -8.12 4.94 5.02
CA THR A 114 -8.08 5.93 3.96
C THR A 114 -8.75 7.23 4.40
N GLU A 115 -8.26 8.37 3.94
CA GLU A 115 -8.82 9.69 4.23
C GLU A 115 -8.64 10.61 3.03
N HIS A 116 -9.69 11.34 2.65
CA HIS A 116 -9.57 12.42 1.66
C HIS A 116 -9.17 13.69 2.41
N ASN A 117 -7.91 14.08 2.34
CA ASN A 117 -7.35 15.17 3.15
C ASN A 117 -6.33 15.99 2.35
N GLN A 118 -6.82 17.10 1.77
CA GLN A 118 -5.97 18.02 1.01
C GLN A 118 -4.99 18.76 1.90
N GLU A 119 -5.40 19.20 3.10
CA GLU A 119 -4.56 19.95 4.03
C GLU A 119 -3.33 19.14 4.42
N LEU A 120 -3.55 17.87 4.76
CA LEU A 120 -2.46 16.95 5.10
C LEU A 120 -1.55 16.68 3.89
N ALA A 121 -2.10 16.50 2.70
CA ALA A 121 -1.31 16.29 1.49
C ALA A 121 -0.44 17.52 1.16
N ASP A 122 -0.99 18.72 1.30
CA ASP A 122 -0.24 19.98 1.13
C ASP A 122 0.86 20.12 2.18
N TYR A 123 0.61 19.71 3.42
CA TYR A 123 1.59 19.72 4.50
C TYR A 123 2.76 18.76 4.23
N LEU A 124 2.47 17.53 3.83
CA LEU A 124 3.48 16.49 3.64
C LEU A 124 4.31 16.70 2.36
N TRP A 125 3.68 17.05 1.25
CA TRP A 125 4.32 17.01 -0.08
C TRP A 125 4.19 18.29 -0.88
N GLY A 126 3.50 19.28 -0.35
CA GLY A 126 3.16 20.49 -1.10
C GLY A 126 2.21 20.20 -2.26
N LYS A 127 1.92 21.22 -3.05
CA LYS A 127 1.09 21.06 -4.24
C LYS A 127 1.88 20.40 -5.36
N LYS A 128 1.28 19.47 -6.08
CA LYS A 128 1.92 18.82 -7.23
C LYS A 128 2.27 19.82 -8.31
N ASP A 129 1.42 20.78 -8.51
CA ASP A 129 1.51 21.80 -9.55
C ASP A 129 0.82 23.07 -9.05
N GLU A 130 1.56 24.17 -8.99
CA GLU A 130 1.05 25.46 -8.51
C GLU A 130 -0.11 25.98 -9.37
N GLU A 131 -0.08 25.72 -10.68
CA GLU A 131 -1.14 26.15 -11.60
C GLU A 131 -2.41 25.32 -11.44
N SER A 132 -2.29 24.01 -11.35
CA SER A 132 -3.45 23.09 -11.27
C SER A 132 -4.01 22.98 -9.86
N LYS A 133 -3.28 23.38 -8.83
CA LYS A 133 -3.61 23.20 -7.40
C LYS A 133 -3.93 21.75 -7.02
N LYS A 134 -3.47 20.78 -7.81
CA LYS A 134 -3.69 19.35 -7.54
C LYS A 134 -2.68 18.84 -6.51
N THR A 135 -3.18 18.13 -5.54
CA THR A 135 -2.42 17.50 -4.46
C THR A 135 -2.64 15.99 -4.43
N PHE A 136 -1.85 15.28 -3.64
CA PHE A 136 -1.99 13.83 -3.43
C PHE A 136 -2.99 13.51 -2.31
N GLU A 137 -4.17 14.10 -2.37
CA GLU A 137 -5.15 14.21 -1.28
C GLU A 137 -5.97 12.95 -0.98
N LEU A 138 -5.92 11.93 -1.86
CA LEU A 138 -6.51 10.62 -1.60
C LEU A 138 -5.51 9.78 -0.80
N MET A 139 -5.56 9.92 0.52
CA MET A 139 -4.58 9.35 1.43
C MET A 139 -4.86 7.88 1.73
N VAL A 140 -3.80 7.11 1.89
CA VAL A 140 -3.81 5.75 2.44
C VAL A 140 -2.81 5.69 3.58
N TYR A 141 -3.17 4.99 4.66
CA TYR A 141 -2.37 4.88 5.87
C TYR A 141 -2.02 3.43 6.16
N MET A 142 -0.81 3.22 6.66
CA MET A 142 -0.30 1.95 7.14
C MET A 142 0.34 2.18 8.51
N LEU A 143 0.33 1.17 9.38
CA LEU A 143 1.13 1.20 10.59
C LEU A 143 2.59 0.90 10.25
N PRO A 144 3.59 1.57 10.88
CA PRO A 144 5.00 1.33 10.59
C PRO A 144 5.42 -0.14 10.71
N SER A 145 4.85 -0.85 11.68
CA SER A 145 5.09 -2.28 11.90
C SER A 145 4.54 -3.20 10.80
N LEU A 146 3.69 -2.68 9.92
CA LEU A 146 3.05 -3.40 8.81
C LEU A 146 3.56 -2.93 7.45
N VAL A 147 4.71 -2.27 7.39
CA VAL A 147 5.39 -1.87 6.16
C VAL A 147 6.74 -2.57 6.08
N PHE A 148 6.97 -3.26 4.98
CA PHE A 148 8.15 -4.08 4.73
C PHE A 148 8.88 -3.57 3.50
N ASN A 149 10.21 -3.43 3.63
CA ASN A 149 11.06 -3.17 2.46
C ASN A 149 11.28 -4.49 1.71
N ASN A 150 11.14 -4.43 0.40
CA ASN A 150 11.29 -5.58 -0.49
C ASN A 150 12.28 -5.22 -1.60
N ASP A 151 12.99 -6.22 -2.10
CA ASP A 151 13.80 -6.13 -3.33
C ASP A 151 13.33 -7.24 -4.27
N VAL A 152 12.04 -7.20 -4.62
CA VAL A 152 11.43 -8.24 -5.44
C VAL A 152 11.42 -7.81 -6.90
N ASP A 153 12.06 -8.61 -7.75
CA ASP A 153 12.00 -8.43 -9.19
C ASP A 153 10.56 -8.40 -9.69
N TYR A 154 10.22 -7.36 -10.46
CA TYR A 154 8.85 -7.12 -10.88
C TYR A 154 8.30 -8.22 -11.80
N GLN A 155 9.14 -8.86 -12.62
CA GLN A 155 8.72 -9.92 -13.53
C GLN A 155 8.27 -11.17 -12.76
N LYS A 156 9.01 -11.54 -11.73
CA LYS A 156 8.64 -12.66 -10.85
C LYS A 156 7.30 -12.42 -10.16
N LEU A 157 7.13 -11.24 -9.58
CA LEU A 157 5.88 -10.90 -8.90
C LEU A 157 4.73 -10.70 -9.88
N ASN A 158 4.97 -10.12 -11.06
CA ASN A 158 3.95 -10.01 -12.11
C ASN A 158 3.37 -11.38 -12.49
N LYS A 159 4.23 -12.36 -12.69
CA LYS A 159 3.82 -13.74 -13.01
C LYS A 159 2.94 -14.31 -11.89
N LEU A 160 3.34 -14.14 -10.64
CA LEU A 160 2.58 -14.57 -9.48
C LEU A 160 1.21 -13.88 -9.41
N LEU A 161 1.16 -12.57 -9.66
CA LEU A 161 -0.07 -11.78 -9.71
C LEU A 161 -0.90 -12.02 -10.98
N GLY A 162 -0.44 -12.93 -11.87
CA GLY A 162 -1.11 -13.30 -13.11
C GLY A 162 -1.12 -12.19 -14.18
N TYR A 163 -0.11 -11.31 -14.16
CA TYR A 163 0.21 -10.39 -15.24
C TYR A 163 1.23 -11.00 -16.21
N GLU A 164 1.35 -10.42 -17.39
CA GLU A 164 2.48 -10.69 -18.27
C GLU A 164 3.78 -10.26 -17.57
N GLU A 165 4.86 -11.03 -17.78
CA GLU A 165 6.15 -10.76 -17.13
C GLU A 165 6.64 -9.32 -17.37
N GLU A 166 6.39 -8.78 -18.57
CA GLU A 166 6.80 -7.44 -18.98
C GLU A 166 5.82 -6.33 -18.57
N PHE A 167 4.74 -6.66 -17.86
CA PHE A 167 3.82 -5.64 -17.36
C PHE A 167 4.56 -4.65 -16.46
N MET A 168 4.51 -3.37 -16.83
CA MET A 168 5.16 -2.31 -16.06
C MET A 168 4.11 -1.47 -15.32
N PRO A 169 4.08 -1.51 -13.99
CA PRO A 169 3.23 -0.65 -13.19
C PRO A 169 3.45 0.86 -13.41
N THR A 170 4.57 1.27 -14.04
CA THR A 170 4.82 2.66 -14.45
C THR A 170 3.79 3.22 -15.42
N ARG A 171 3.08 2.36 -16.15
CA ARG A 171 1.96 2.75 -17.03
C ARG A 171 0.68 3.00 -16.25
N ILE A 172 0.68 2.67 -14.98
CA ILE A 172 -0.41 2.98 -14.05
C ILE A 172 -0.13 4.38 -13.52
N LEU A 173 -0.95 5.35 -13.90
CA LEU A 173 -0.71 6.76 -13.57
C LEU A 173 -0.75 7.07 -12.06
N ASP A 174 -1.38 6.22 -11.24
CA ASP A 174 -1.43 6.36 -9.78
C ASP A 174 -1.43 5.00 -9.09
N PHE A 175 -2.52 4.23 -9.19
CA PHE A 175 -2.62 2.90 -8.63
C PHE A 175 -3.62 2.02 -9.38
N THR A 176 -3.48 0.70 -9.23
CA THR A 176 -4.43 -0.29 -9.75
C THR A 176 -4.67 -1.41 -8.75
N THR A 177 -5.86 -2.00 -8.81
CA THR A 177 -6.20 -3.20 -8.04
C THR A 177 -5.95 -4.43 -8.90
N VAL A 178 -5.24 -5.40 -8.36
CA VAL A 178 -5.10 -6.72 -8.98
C VAL A 178 -6.47 -7.38 -9.09
N ASN A 179 -6.72 -8.05 -10.22
CA ASN A 179 -7.99 -8.71 -10.46
C ASN A 179 -8.32 -9.69 -9.30
N LYS A 180 -9.55 -9.57 -8.77
CA LYS A 180 -10.01 -10.36 -7.63
C LYS A 180 -9.89 -11.88 -7.87
N ASN A 181 -10.15 -12.35 -9.07
CA ASN A 181 -10.04 -13.78 -9.40
C ASN A 181 -8.59 -14.24 -9.25
N LYS A 182 -7.62 -13.45 -9.73
CA LYS A 182 -6.19 -13.75 -9.59
C LYS A 182 -5.75 -13.75 -8.13
N THR A 183 -6.23 -12.81 -7.33
CA THR A 183 -5.97 -12.79 -5.89
C THR A 183 -6.53 -14.04 -5.20
N ASN A 184 -7.75 -14.47 -5.56
CA ASN A 184 -8.35 -15.68 -5.03
C ASN A 184 -7.58 -16.94 -5.46
N GLU A 185 -7.16 -17.04 -6.72
CA GLU A 185 -6.34 -18.15 -7.23
C GLU A 185 -5.01 -18.27 -6.44
N LEU A 186 -4.36 -17.15 -6.12
CA LEU A 186 -3.16 -17.16 -5.28
C LEU A 186 -3.44 -17.68 -3.88
N ILE A 187 -4.54 -17.24 -3.25
CA ILE A 187 -4.93 -17.70 -1.92
C ILE A 187 -5.24 -19.20 -1.95
N GLU A 188 -5.95 -19.68 -2.98
CA GLU A 188 -6.28 -21.11 -3.13
C GLU A 188 -5.03 -21.97 -3.35
N GLN A 189 -4.05 -21.50 -4.13
CA GLN A 189 -2.80 -22.21 -4.42
C GLN A 189 -1.84 -22.28 -3.23
N HIS A 190 -1.79 -21.23 -2.42
CA HIS A 190 -0.78 -21.04 -1.38
C HIS A 190 -1.37 -21.02 0.05
N GLY A 191 -2.70 -21.13 0.19
CA GLY A 191 -3.41 -21.08 1.47
C GLY A 191 -3.61 -19.65 2.01
N SER A 192 -2.74 -18.72 1.64
CA SER A 192 -2.85 -17.29 1.94
C SER A 192 -1.97 -16.47 1.01
N LEU A 193 -2.18 -15.16 0.93
CA LEU A 193 -1.29 -14.26 0.19
C LEU A 193 0.10 -14.12 0.82
N GLU A 194 0.22 -14.49 2.10
CA GLU A 194 1.49 -14.48 2.84
C GLU A 194 2.38 -15.67 2.46
N ASN A 195 1.78 -16.75 1.98
CA ASN A 195 2.48 -17.93 1.53
C ASN A 195 2.81 -17.91 0.02
N ALA A 196 2.22 -16.96 -0.72
CA ALA A 196 2.48 -16.78 -2.15
C ALA A 196 3.64 -15.85 -2.40
#